data_db88d6c347a5ad6b1633c1b317e911a7
#
_entry.id   db88d6c347a5ad6b1633c1b317e911a7
#
_cell.length_a   1.000
_cell.length_b   1.000
_cell.length_c   1.000
_cell.angle_alpha   90.00
_cell.angle_beta   90.00
_cell.angle_gamma   90.00
#
_symmetry.space_group_name_H-M   'P 1'
#
loop_
_entity.id
_entity.type
_entity.pdbx_description
1 polymer ?
#
loop_
_entity_poly.entity_id
_entity_poly.type
_entity_poly.pdbx_seq_one_letter_code
_entity_poly.pdbx_strand_id
1 'polypeptide(L)'
;MGLGVRELFDNNIKVHFAGSDGGEIFYAALLAAQTKYRLFSCYKYILKCRPDDDFRLPADHVIRVQDTVNRHVIQDSGLFTLMFGAGKGQMQTLESLTEWQDKLIAFVQQNNLRCTCVELDCQKVLGVREAWYFRERMKKLLDNPQINVFHFEDGMRGLDSMIDFSDYIALSIPELRIIKPKTFREDTRYLTHYIKNRKPEIDIHLLGCTDVKMIAQNSFCTSADSTSWLSGVKYGWFDDGNQKAHINQFRKDLIEQRLSAVRTITEGSRGLELTDKTLLYGARASLCATICKQKYTRAAGSQE
;
A
#
# COMPACT_ATOMS: atom_id res chain seq x y z
N MET A 1 21.77 -31.54 3.81
CA MET A 1 20.53 -31.92 3.09
C MET A 1 19.55 -30.77 3.32
N GLY A 2 19.51 -29.80 2.40
CA GLY A 2 18.59 -28.68 2.46
C GLY A 2 17.36 -29.05 1.66
N LEU A 3 16.34 -29.55 2.32
CA LEU A 3 15.01 -29.62 1.74
C LEU A 3 14.52 -28.20 1.53
N GLY A 4 14.29 -27.85 0.27
CA GLY A 4 13.92 -26.50 -0.10
C GLY A 4 12.55 -26.12 0.47
N VAL A 5 12.54 -25.15 1.34
CA VAL A 5 11.36 -24.49 1.92
C VAL A 5 10.40 -23.91 0.83
N ARG A 6 10.72 -24.06 -0.45
CA ARG A 6 9.92 -23.57 -1.59
C ARG A 6 8.61 -24.34 -1.83
N GLU A 7 8.46 -25.54 -1.28
CA GLU A 7 7.29 -26.40 -1.54
C GLU A 7 6.15 -26.26 -0.52
N LEU A 8 6.29 -25.45 0.53
CA LEU A 8 5.32 -25.40 1.62
C LEU A 8 4.33 -24.23 1.56
N PHE A 9 4.54 -23.22 0.70
CA PHE A 9 3.70 -22.04 0.67
C PHE A 9 3.28 -21.69 -0.77
N ASP A 10 2.00 -21.38 -0.97
CA ASP A 10 1.49 -20.86 -2.24
C ASP A 10 2.14 -19.52 -2.59
N ASN A 11 2.74 -19.44 -3.77
CA ASN A 11 3.39 -18.24 -4.27
C ASN A 11 2.34 -17.29 -4.86
N ASN A 12 1.77 -16.41 -4.04
CA ASN A 12 0.67 -15.52 -4.47
C ASN A 12 0.73 -14.10 -3.89
N ILE A 13 1.93 -13.55 -3.72
CA ILE A 13 2.05 -12.19 -3.19
C ILE A 13 1.34 -11.16 -4.08
N LYS A 14 0.40 -10.41 -3.49
CA LYS A 14 -0.39 -9.37 -4.15
C LYS A 14 0.29 -8.03 -3.98
N VAL A 15 0.81 -7.43 -5.05
CA VAL A 15 1.44 -6.11 -4.97
C VAL A 15 0.40 -5.02 -5.18
N HIS A 16 0.15 -4.24 -4.14
CA HIS A 16 -0.81 -3.14 -4.12
C HIS A 16 -0.19 -1.86 -4.66
N PHE A 17 -0.90 -1.21 -5.57
CA PHE A 17 -0.50 0.07 -6.14
C PHE A 17 -1.04 1.20 -5.25
N ALA A 18 -0.14 1.85 -4.52
CA ALA A 18 -0.47 2.97 -3.65
C ALA A 18 -0.44 4.32 -4.39
N GLY A 19 -1.19 5.31 -3.91
CA GLY A 19 -1.17 6.69 -4.40
C GLY A 19 -2.17 7.00 -5.52
N SER A 20 -3.10 6.10 -5.84
CA SER A 20 -4.20 6.38 -6.78
C SER A 20 -5.20 7.40 -6.27
N ASP A 21 -5.30 7.56 -4.96
CA ASP A 21 -6.11 8.56 -4.27
C ASP A 21 -5.56 10.00 -4.40
N GLY A 22 -4.36 10.17 -4.95
CA GLY A 22 -3.78 11.47 -5.27
C GLY A 22 -4.54 12.30 -6.32
N GLY A 23 -5.46 11.69 -7.08
CA GLY A 23 -6.31 12.36 -8.07
C GLY A 23 -6.90 11.39 -9.10
N GLU A 24 -8.00 11.81 -9.75
CA GLU A 24 -8.73 10.99 -10.74
C GLU A 24 -7.83 10.48 -11.87
N ILE A 25 -6.87 11.29 -12.29
CA ILE A 25 -5.93 10.90 -13.36
C ILE A 25 -5.06 9.70 -12.99
N PHE A 26 -4.67 9.56 -11.71
CA PHE A 26 -3.90 8.42 -11.24
C PHE A 26 -4.76 7.16 -11.16
N TYR A 27 -6.01 7.32 -10.73
CA TYR A 27 -6.96 6.23 -10.74
C TYR A 27 -7.22 5.73 -12.17
N ALA A 28 -7.51 6.63 -13.12
CA ALA A 28 -7.66 6.29 -14.50
C ALA A 28 -6.41 5.60 -15.09
N ALA A 29 -5.23 6.06 -14.72
CA ALA A 29 -3.97 5.46 -15.14
C ALA A 29 -3.83 4.00 -14.67
N LEU A 30 -4.22 3.69 -13.42
CA LEU A 30 -4.18 2.34 -12.89
C LEU A 30 -5.25 1.43 -13.48
N LEU A 31 -6.45 1.96 -13.80
CA LEU A 31 -7.48 1.24 -14.54
C LEU A 31 -7.01 0.89 -15.94
N ALA A 32 -6.44 1.87 -16.68
CA ALA A 32 -5.89 1.67 -18.00
C ALA A 32 -4.71 0.66 -18.01
N ALA A 33 -3.96 0.55 -16.90
CA ALA A 33 -2.93 -0.46 -16.69
C ALA A 33 -3.49 -1.82 -16.26
N GLN A 34 -4.80 -1.92 -15.99
CA GLN A 34 -5.46 -3.14 -15.52
C GLN A 34 -4.82 -3.73 -14.24
N THR A 35 -4.38 -2.85 -13.33
CA THR A 35 -3.88 -3.30 -12.04
C THR A 35 -5.05 -3.69 -11.13
N LYS A 36 -4.93 -4.78 -10.36
CA LYS A 36 -6.03 -5.32 -9.53
C LYS A 36 -6.01 -4.75 -8.12
N TYR A 37 -4.84 -4.73 -7.49
CA TYR A 37 -4.70 -4.48 -6.06
C TYR A 37 -4.38 -3.01 -5.80
N ARG A 38 -5.06 -2.42 -4.82
CA ARG A 38 -4.97 -0.98 -4.50
C ARG A 38 -4.72 -0.79 -3.01
N LEU A 39 -3.88 0.20 -2.71
CA LEU A 39 -3.78 0.76 -1.38
C LEU A 39 -4.23 2.23 -1.46
N PHE A 40 -5.23 2.58 -0.67
CA PHE A 40 -5.74 3.93 -0.52
C PHE A 40 -5.36 4.50 0.84
N SER A 41 -5.09 5.81 0.89
CA SER A 41 -4.89 6.52 2.15
C SER A 41 -6.15 7.30 2.53
N CYS A 42 -6.58 7.21 3.77
CA CYS A 42 -7.71 8.02 4.25
C CYS A 42 -7.33 9.49 4.47
N TYR A 43 -6.05 9.84 4.47
CA TYR A 43 -5.51 11.14 4.85
C TYR A 43 -6.31 12.33 4.36
N LYS A 44 -6.51 12.43 3.04
CA LYS A 44 -7.19 13.59 2.44
C LYS A 44 -8.69 13.67 2.74
N TYR A 45 -9.29 12.53 3.07
CA TYR A 45 -10.73 12.44 3.35
C TYR A 45 -11.07 12.82 4.79
N ILE A 46 -10.16 12.57 5.74
CA ILE A 46 -10.39 12.80 7.15
C ILE A 46 -9.62 13.99 7.73
N LEU A 47 -8.62 14.53 7.01
CA LEU A 47 -7.73 15.60 7.51
C LEU A 47 -8.47 16.83 8.02
N LYS A 48 -9.48 17.29 7.27
CA LYS A 48 -10.23 18.52 7.57
C LYS A 48 -11.56 18.26 8.29
N CYS A 49 -11.87 17.01 8.55
CA CYS A 49 -13.12 16.63 9.19
C CYS A 49 -12.97 16.60 10.71
N ARG A 50 -14.09 16.72 11.41
CA ARG A 50 -14.23 16.42 12.84
C ARG A 50 -14.70 14.98 13.02
N PRO A 51 -14.56 14.38 14.21
CA PRO A 51 -14.96 12.98 14.44
C PRO A 51 -16.43 12.69 14.19
N ASP A 52 -17.29 13.68 14.34
CA ASP A 52 -18.75 13.61 14.17
C ASP A 52 -19.26 14.05 12.80
N ASP A 53 -18.35 14.43 11.90
CA ASP A 53 -18.69 14.79 10.53
C ASP A 53 -19.18 13.57 9.71
N ASP A 54 -19.86 13.85 8.60
CA ASP A 54 -20.28 12.84 7.63
C ASP A 54 -19.11 12.46 6.70
N PHE A 55 -18.61 11.24 6.85
CA PHE A 55 -17.52 10.70 6.03
C PHE A 55 -18.00 9.91 4.80
N ARG A 56 -19.30 9.88 4.53
CA ARG A 56 -19.84 9.10 3.41
C ARG A 56 -19.35 9.62 2.07
N LEU A 57 -18.76 8.73 1.31
CA LEU A 57 -18.34 8.96 -0.05
C LEU A 57 -19.51 8.66 -1.01
N PRO A 58 -19.59 9.30 -2.20
CA PRO A 58 -20.52 8.91 -3.25
C PRO A 58 -20.45 7.40 -3.54
N ALA A 59 -21.54 6.79 -3.94
CA ALA A 59 -21.62 5.35 -4.20
C ALA A 59 -20.65 4.91 -5.33
N ASP A 60 -20.42 5.76 -6.30
CA ASP A 60 -19.50 5.58 -7.42
C ASP A 60 -18.06 5.97 -7.10
N HIS A 61 -17.79 6.40 -5.85
CA HIS A 61 -16.43 6.79 -5.47
C HIS A 61 -15.46 5.60 -5.57
N VAL A 62 -14.26 5.88 -6.10
CA VAL A 62 -13.24 4.88 -6.42
C VAL A 62 -12.95 3.88 -5.29
N ILE A 63 -12.87 4.34 -4.05
CA ILE A 63 -12.61 3.47 -2.89
C ILE A 63 -13.76 2.49 -2.71
N ARG A 64 -15.01 2.96 -2.73
CA ARG A 64 -16.19 2.11 -2.55
C ARG A 64 -16.34 1.10 -3.68
N VAL A 65 -16.17 1.54 -4.94
CA VAL A 65 -16.23 0.64 -6.11
C VAL A 65 -15.15 -0.42 -6.05
N GLN A 66 -13.91 -0.05 -5.75
CA GLN A 66 -12.80 -1.01 -5.65
C GLN A 66 -12.96 -1.96 -4.48
N ASP A 67 -13.43 -1.50 -3.33
CA ASP A 67 -13.69 -2.35 -2.17
C ASP A 67 -14.77 -3.40 -2.45
N THR A 68 -15.81 -3.04 -3.22
CA THR A 68 -16.87 -3.95 -3.61
C THR A 68 -16.42 -5.00 -4.61
N VAL A 69 -15.64 -4.60 -5.62
CA VAL A 69 -15.20 -5.46 -6.73
C VAL A 69 -13.98 -6.31 -6.33
N ASN A 70 -13.08 -5.73 -5.54
CA ASN A 70 -11.81 -6.35 -5.19
C ASN A 70 -11.61 -6.35 -3.67
N ARG A 71 -11.92 -7.48 -3.04
CA ARG A 71 -11.79 -7.69 -1.58
C ARG A 71 -10.36 -7.57 -1.01
N HIS A 72 -9.38 -7.26 -1.85
CA HIS A 72 -7.97 -7.05 -1.47
C HIS A 72 -7.57 -5.58 -1.48
N VAL A 73 -8.50 -4.68 -1.19
CA VAL A 73 -8.18 -3.27 -0.95
C VAL A 73 -7.54 -3.13 0.42
N ILE A 74 -6.42 -2.40 0.49
CA ILE A 74 -5.81 -1.98 1.74
C ILE A 74 -6.14 -0.50 1.97
N GLN A 75 -6.65 -0.19 3.15
CA GLN A 75 -6.91 1.18 3.61
C GLN A 75 -5.82 1.58 4.62
N ASP A 76 -4.91 2.43 4.17
CA ASP A 76 -3.86 3.02 5.01
C ASP A 76 -4.44 4.08 5.94
N SER A 77 -3.93 4.13 7.17
CA SER A 77 -4.37 5.08 8.21
C SER A 77 -4.06 6.55 7.90
N GLY A 78 -3.21 6.81 6.92
CA GLY A 78 -2.78 8.17 6.54
C GLY A 78 -1.79 8.82 7.49
N LEU A 79 -1.42 8.16 8.59
CA LEU A 79 -0.56 8.72 9.62
C LEU A 79 0.83 9.08 9.08
N PHE A 80 1.41 8.26 8.20
CA PHE A 80 2.69 8.57 7.58
C PHE A 80 2.66 9.94 6.86
N THR A 81 1.59 10.21 6.12
CA THR A 81 1.42 11.49 5.42
C THR A 81 1.18 12.64 6.40
N LEU A 82 0.45 12.40 7.48
CA LEU A 82 0.22 13.39 8.55
C LEU A 82 1.54 13.79 9.21
N MET A 83 2.41 12.83 9.50
CA MET A 83 3.64 13.07 10.24
C MET A 83 4.79 13.58 9.37
N PHE A 84 4.96 13.02 8.18
CA PHE A 84 6.13 13.24 7.32
C PHE A 84 5.79 14.00 6.02
N GLY A 85 4.50 14.17 5.71
CA GLY A 85 4.01 14.89 4.54
C GLY A 85 3.67 16.35 4.83
N ALA A 86 2.46 16.77 4.44
CA ALA A 86 1.98 18.15 4.57
C ALA A 86 1.79 18.60 6.04
N GLY A 87 1.60 17.67 6.98
CA GLY A 87 1.49 17.91 8.42
C GLY A 87 2.84 17.94 9.16
N LYS A 88 3.95 17.87 8.43
CA LYS A 88 5.30 17.86 9.02
C LYS A 88 5.53 19.07 9.93
N GLY A 89 5.90 18.78 11.18
CA GLY A 89 6.18 19.80 12.20
C GLY A 89 5.05 20.02 13.22
N GLN A 90 3.88 19.42 13.03
CA GLN A 90 2.86 19.37 14.06
C GLN A 90 3.19 18.24 15.05
N MET A 91 3.31 18.61 16.32
CA MET A 91 3.51 17.61 17.38
C MET A 91 2.22 16.81 17.56
N GLN A 92 2.33 15.51 17.41
CA GLN A 92 1.20 14.60 17.64
C GLN A 92 1.13 14.23 19.13
N THR A 93 -0.06 14.28 19.68
CA THR A 93 -0.36 13.88 21.07
C THR A 93 -1.24 12.63 21.07
N LEU A 94 -1.38 12.01 22.23
CA LEU A 94 -2.33 10.91 22.41
C LEU A 94 -3.75 11.32 22.02
N GLU A 95 -4.18 12.54 22.39
CA GLU A 95 -5.50 13.08 22.07
C GLU A 95 -5.68 13.28 20.56
N SER A 96 -4.70 13.95 19.89
CA SER A 96 -4.80 14.19 18.45
C SER A 96 -4.81 12.89 17.64
N LEU A 97 -4.07 11.87 18.06
CA LEU A 97 -4.07 10.57 17.40
C LEU A 97 -5.29 9.71 17.76
N THR A 98 -5.88 9.91 18.94
CA THR A 98 -7.18 9.31 19.27
C THR A 98 -8.27 9.87 18.36
N GLU A 99 -8.35 11.19 18.21
CA GLU A 99 -9.26 11.83 17.27
C GLU A 99 -9.03 11.36 15.82
N TRP A 100 -7.78 11.24 15.41
CA TRP A 100 -7.45 10.73 14.08
C TRP A 100 -7.94 9.29 13.86
N GLN A 101 -7.75 8.42 14.86
CA GLN A 101 -8.24 7.05 14.79
C GLN A 101 -9.77 6.99 14.78
N ASP A 102 -10.46 7.87 15.55
CA ASP A 102 -11.92 7.96 15.53
C ASP A 102 -12.45 8.30 14.13
N LYS A 103 -11.81 9.28 13.46
CA LYS A 103 -12.14 9.64 12.08
C LYS A 103 -11.91 8.49 11.11
N LEU A 104 -10.78 7.76 11.25
CA LEU A 104 -10.50 6.58 10.42
C LEU A 104 -11.58 5.50 10.61
N ILE A 105 -11.95 5.21 11.84
CA ILE A 105 -12.97 4.21 12.17
C ILE A 105 -14.32 4.65 11.59
N ALA A 106 -14.72 5.89 11.82
CA ALA A 106 -15.95 6.45 11.28
C ALA A 106 -15.98 6.44 9.75
N PHE A 107 -14.86 6.78 9.10
CA PHE A 107 -14.71 6.71 7.63
C PHE A 107 -14.95 5.30 7.10
N VAL A 108 -14.35 4.28 7.72
CA VAL A 108 -14.51 2.88 7.30
C VAL A 108 -15.95 2.41 7.52
N GLN A 109 -16.52 2.67 8.71
CA GLN A 109 -17.86 2.22 9.08
C GLN A 109 -18.96 2.90 8.26
N GLN A 110 -18.92 4.23 8.12
CA GLN A 110 -19.95 4.98 7.39
C GLN A 110 -19.98 4.65 5.89
N ASN A 111 -18.83 4.25 5.33
CA ASN A 111 -18.75 3.80 3.94
C ASN A 111 -18.97 2.29 3.78
N ASN A 112 -19.15 1.55 4.87
CA ASN A 112 -19.30 0.09 4.89
C ASN A 112 -18.17 -0.60 4.11
N LEU A 113 -16.93 -0.15 4.31
CA LEU A 113 -15.76 -0.70 3.63
C LEU A 113 -15.38 -2.05 4.23
N ARG A 114 -15.11 -3.03 3.38
CA ARG A 114 -14.65 -4.39 3.74
C ARG A 114 -13.14 -4.57 3.56
N CYS A 115 -12.44 -3.46 3.35
CA CYS A 115 -11.00 -3.41 3.15
C CYS A 115 -10.22 -3.97 4.35
N THR A 116 -8.96 -4.32 4.12
CA THR A 116 -7.99 -4.54 5.20
C THR A 116 -7.46 -3.18 5.65
N CYS A 117 -7.51 -2.89 6.95
CA CYS A 117 -7.11 -1.61 7.50
C CYS A 117 -5.68 -1.69 8.07
N VAL A 118 -4.82 -0.74 7.74
CA VAL A 118 -3.52 -0.60 8.39
C VAL A 118 -3.72 0.13 9.73
N GLU A 119 -3.10 -0.38 10.78
CA GLU A 119 -3.14 0.24 12.10
C GLU A 119 -2.65 1.70 12.09
N LEU A 120 -2.90 2.39 13.19
CA LEU A 120 -2.29 3.69 13.42
C LEU A 120 -0.84 3.49 13.89
N ASP A 121 0.09 3.39 12.93
CA ASP A 121 1.52 3.17 13.19
C ASP A 121 2.17 4.40 13.84
N CYS A 122 1.91 4.59 15.14
CA CYS A 122 2.36 5.76 15.90
C CYS A 122 3.57 5.50 16.81
N GLN A 123 4.17 4.31 16.76
CA GLN A 123 5.24 3.91 17.69
C GLN A 123 6.42 4.87 17.72
N LYS A 124 6.84 5.38 16.56
CA LYS A 124 7.95 6.34 16.44
C LYS A 124 7.62 7.74 17.02
N VAL A 125 6.37 7.99 17.33
CA VAL A 125 5.89 9.30 17.80
C VAL A 125 5.55 9.28 19.28
N LEU A 126 4.74 8.31 19.68
CA LEU A 126 4.23 8.21 21.05
C LEU A 126 4.89 7.09 21.87
N GLY A 127 5.53 6.12 21.21
CA GLY A 127 6.14 4.97 21.86
C GLY A 127 5.34 3.67 21.74
N VAL A 128 5.93 2.61 22.23
CA VAL A 128 5.41 1.23 22.09
C VAL A 128 4.07 1.04 22.82
N ARG A 129 3.94 1.58 24.04
CA ARG A 129 2.73 1.41 24.85
C ARG A 129 1.50 2.02 24.18
N GLU A 130 1.65 3.22 23.64
CA GLU A 130 0.59 3.94 22.96
C GLU A 130 0.24 3.29 21.60
N ALA A 131 1.25 2.76 20.89
CA ALA A 131 0.99 1.98 19.68
C ALA A 131 0.16 0.73 19.97
N TRP A 132 0.46 0.00 21.05
CA TRP A 132 -0.36 -1.14 21.49
C TRP A 132 -1.78 -0.74 21.88
N TYR A 133 -1.95 0.39 22.57
CA TYR A 133 -3.28 0.93 22.90
C TYR A 133 -4.12 1.15 21.62
N PHE A 134 -3.56 1.78 20.58
CA PHE A 134 -4.27 2.02 19.32
C PHE A 134 -4.55 0.73 18.54
N ARG A 135 -3.64 -0.24 18.56
CA ARG A 135 -3.84 -1.58 17.98
C ARG A 135 -5.05 -2.29 18.56
N GLU A 136 -5.05 -2.43 19.88
CA GLU A 136 -6.13 -3.10 20.61
C GLU A 136 -7.46 -2.37 20.43
N ARG A 137 -7.42 -1.03 20.48
CA ARG A 137 -8.60 -0.20 20.27
C ARG A 137 -9.21 -0.38 18.89
N MET A 138 -8.39 -0.39 17.85
CA MET A 138 -8.83 -0.58 16.47
C MET A 138 -9.44 -1.98 16.29
N LYS A 139 -8.78 -3.02 16.78
CA LYS A 139 -9.27 -4.41 16.73
C LYS A 139 -10.60 -4.59 17.44
N LYS A 140 -10.86 -3.80 18.50
CA LYS A 140 -12.12 -3.82 19.24
C LYS A 140 -13.26 -3.09 18.51
N LEU A 141 -12.94 -2.06 17.73
CA LEU A 141 -13.94 -1.15 17.14
C LEU A 141 -14.22 -1.42 15.64
N LEU A 142 -13.36 -2.18 14.95
CA LEU A 142 -13.54 -2.58 13.56
C LEU A 142 -13.50 -4.10 13.42
N ASP A 143 -14.46 -4.64 12.67
CA ASP A 143 -14.49 -6.06 12.28
C ASP A 143 -13.59 -6.33 11.05
N ASN A 144 -12.99 -5.29 10.48
CA ASN A 144 -12.11 -5.39 9.34
C ASN A 144 -10.80 -6.10 9.70
N PRO A 145 -10.21 -6.90 8.79
CA PRO A 145 -8.86 -7.39 8.97
C PRO A 145 -7.89 -6.22 9.22
N GLN A 146 -7.00 -6.39 10.18
CA GLN A 146 -6.06 -5.36 10.59
C GLN A 146 -4.62 -5.77 10.29
N ILE A 147 -3.89 -4.93 9.56
CA ILE A 147 -2.44 -5.03 9.40
C ILE A 147 -1.76 -4.29 10.55
N ASN A 148 -0.95 -4.99 11.33
CA ASN A 148 -0.15 -4.43 12.41
C ASN A 148 1.32 -4.34 11.99
N VAL A 149 1.95 -3.19 12.21
CA VAL A 149 3.31 -2.92 11.73
C VAL A 149 4.32 -3.29 12.81
N PHE A 150 5.21 -4.23 12.48
CA PHE A 150 6.33 -4.61 13.33
C PHE A 150 7.52 -3.68 13.09
N HIS A 151 8.07 -3.14 14.18
CA HIS A 151 9.28 -2.35 14.21
C HIS A 151 10.47 -3.19 14.67
N PHE A 152 11.56 -3.13 13.90
CA PHE A 152 12.75 -3.95 14.17
C PHE A 152 13.36 -3.69 15.56
N GLU A 153 13.17 -2.50 16.10
CA GLU A 153 13.65 -2.10 17.43
C GLU A 153 13.00 -2.88 18.59
N ASP A 154 11.81 -3.44 18.37
CA ASP A 154 11.10 -4.24 19.39
C ASP A 154 11.75 -5.60 19.61
N GLY A 155 12.66 -5.99 18.71
CA GLY A 155 13.39 -7.26 18.76
C GLY A 155 12.47 -8.47 18.63
N MET A 156 13.04 -9.65 18.83
CA MET A 156 12.30 -10.91 18.65
C MET A 156 11.15 -11.10 19.65
N ARG A 157 11.29 -10.56 20.88
CA ARG A 157 10.21 -10.63 21.88
C ARG A 157 9.00 -9.80 21.45
N GLY A 158 9.24 -8.61 20.89
CA GLY A 158 8.17 -7.78 20.33
C GLY A 158 7.50 -8.46 19.13
N LEU A 159 8.28 -9.12 18.27
CA LEU A 159 7.75 -9.90 17.17
C LEU A 159 6.89 -11.08 17.66
N ASP A 160 7.31 -11.81 18.67
CA ASP A 160 6.51 -12.89 19.25
C ASP A 160 5.17 -12.38 19.78
N SER A 161 5.18 -11.27 20.53
CA SER A 161 3.94 -10.62 21.00
C SER A 161 3.03 -10.20 19.86
N MET A 162 3.62 -9.71 18.75
CA MET A 162 2.88 -9.32 17.56
C MET A 162 2.27 -10.54 16.84
N ILE A 163 2.98 -11.66 16.75
CA ILE A 163 2.49 -12.91 16.15
C ILE A 163 1.31 -13.45 16.96
N ASP A 164 1.39 -13.41 18.28
CA ASP A 164 0.31 -13.89 19.16
C ASP A 164 -0.96 -13.02 19.06
N PHE A 165 -0.78 -11.72 18.86
CA PHE A 165 -1.90 -10.75 18.76
C PHE A 165 -2.54 -10.69 17.38
N SER A 166 -1.72 -10.78 16.31
CA SER A 166 -2.11 -10.41 14.95
C SER A 166 -2.44 -11.61 14.09
N ASP A 167 -3.36 -11.38 13.14
CA ASP A 167 -3.58 -12.29 12.01
C ASP A 167 -2.91 -11.78 10.72
N TYR A 168 -2.46 -10.53 10.73
CA TYR A 168 -1.77 -9.90 9.61
C TYR A 168 -0.68 -8.95 10.11
N ILE A 169 0.58 -9.24 9.79
CA ILE A 169 1.75 -8.46 10.21
C ILE A 169 2.40 -7.79 9.01
N ALA A 170 2.73 -6.50 9.13
CA ALA A 170 3.57 -5.80 8.17
C ALA A 170 5.02 -5.70 8.66
N LEU A 171 5.95 -5.89 7.73
CA LEU A 171 7.37 -5.54 7.90
C LEU A 171 7.67 -4.26 7.12
N SER A 172 8.14 -3.21 7.80
CA SER A 172 8.51 -1.94 7.16
C SER A 172 9.83 -2.07 6.42
N ILE A 173 9.78 -2.24 5.10
CA ILE A 173 10.98 -2.40 4.28
C ILE A 173 11.83 -1.11 4.19
N PRO A 174 11.24 0.10 4.11
CA PRO A 174 12.02 1.33 4.20
C PRO A 174 12.78 1.46 5.51
N GLU A 175 12.17 1.10 6.65
CA GLU A 175 12.82 1.11 7.94
C GLU A 175 13.99 0.13 8.00
N LEU A 176 13.77 -1.14 7.63
CA LEU A 176 14.81 -2.15 7.59
C LEU A 176 15.99 -1.73 6.71
N ARG A 177 15.73 -1.08 5.57
CA ARG A 177 16.79 -0.58 4.69
C ARG A 177 17.62 0.51 5.34
N ILE A 178 17.03 1.35 6.20
CA ILE A 178 17.75 2.40 6.93
C ILE A 178 18.58 1.79 8.05
N ILE A 179 18.01 0.88 8.84
CA ILE A 179 18.65 0.28 10.03
C ILE A 179 19.70 -0.77 9.64
N LYS A 180 19.39 -1.56 8.60
CA LYS A 180 20.20 -2.69 8.14
C LYS A 180 20.52 -2.61 6.63
N PRO A 181 21.18 -1.54 6.15
CA PRO A 181 21.34 -1.27 4.72
C PRO A 181 22.06 -2.39 3.94
N LYS A 182 22.89 -3.18 4.60
CA LYS A 182 23.64 -4.28 3.98
C LYS A 182 22.90 -5.61 3.99
N THR A 183 22.07 -5.86 5.00
CA THR A 183 21.44 -7.17 5.26
C THR A 183 19.91 -7.14 5.24
N PHE A 184 19.28 -6.00 4.90
CA PHE A 184 17.83 -5.85 4.99
C PHE A 184 17.03 -6.92 4.20
N ARG A 185 17.59 -7.46 3.10
CA ARG A 185 16.92 -8.52 2.34
C ARG A 185 16.96 -9.86 3.07
N GLU A 186 18.12 -10.20 3.61
CA GLU A 186 18.33 -11.40 4.42
C GLU A 186 17.54 -11.33 5.72
N ASP A 187 17.56 -10.17 6.38
CA ASP A 187 16.78 -9.93 7.60
C ASP A 187 15.27 -10.02 7.32
N THR A 188 14.78 -9.44 6.22
CA THR A 188 13.37 -9.59 5.81
C THR A 188 13.01 -11.05 5.61
N ARG A 189 13.86 -11.81 4.87
CA ARG A 189 13.62 -13.23 4.64
C ARG A 189 13.62 -14.03 5.93
N TYR A 190 14.55 -13.75 6.82
CA TYR A 190 14.60 -14.39 8.14
C TYR A 190 13.30 -14.13 8.93
N LEU A 191 12.87 -12.88 9.02
CA LEU A 191 11.66 -12.48 9.75
C LEU A 191 10.40 -13.11 9.17
N THR A 192 10.23 -13.09 7.84
CA THR A 192 9.07 -13.68 7.19
C THR A 192 8.97 -15.19 7.41
N HIS A 193 10.10 -15.89 7.31
CA HIS A 193 10.16 -17.33 7.62
C HIS A 193 9.92 -17.60 9.10
N TYR A 194 10.48 -16.78 9.99
CA TYR A 194 10.25 -16.90 11.43
C TYR A 194 8.77 -16.80 11.78
N ILE A 195 8.08 -15.76 11.23
CA ILE A 195 6.64 -15.56 11.40
C ILE A 195 5.85 -16.78 10.92
N LYS A 196 6.11 -17.23 9.69
CA LYS A 196 5.41 -18.39 9.10
C LYS A 196 5.67 -19.69 9.84
N ASN A 197 6.86 -19.89 10.38
CA ASN A 197 7.18 -21.08 11.18
C ASN A 197 6.44 -21.10 12.52
N ARG A 198 6.22 -19.90 13.12
CA ARG A 198 5.49 -19.75 14.39
C ARG A 198 3.98 -19.86 14.22
N LYS A 199 3.43 -19.26 13.14
CA LYS A 199 2.00 -19.18 12.86
C LYS A 199 1.81 -19.27 11.33
N PRO A 200 1.72 -20.49 10.75
CA PRO A 200 1.69 -20.69 9.30
C PRO A 200 0.56 -19.96 8.57
N GLU A 201 -0.59 -19.79 9.22
CA GLU A 201 -1.78 -19.14 8.67
C GLU A 201 -1.71 -17.61 8.66
N ILE A 202 -0.75 -17.02 9.39
CA ILE A 202 -0.67 -15.55 9.51
C ILE A 202 -0.36 -14.90 8.15
N ASP A 203 -1.07 -13.84 7.85
CA ASP A 203 -0.77 -13.02 6.68
C ASP A 203 0.43 -12.10 6.91
N ILE A 204 1.25 -11.91 5.87
CA ILE A 204 2.43 -11.03 5.93
C ILE A 204 2.35 -9.99 4.82
N HIS A 205 2.54 -8.71 5.19
CA HIS A 205 2.63 -7.57 4.28
C HIS A 205 4.05 -7.01 4.25
N LEU A 206 4.60 -6.82 3.06
CA LEU A 206 5.88 -6.13 2.87
C LEU A 206 5.60 -4.65 2.58
N LEU A 207 5.55 -3.84 3.62
CA LEU A 207 5.19 -2.42 3.55
C LEU A 207 6.26 -1.63 2.79
N GLY A 208 5.83 -0.87 1.77
CA GLY A 208 6.71 -0.03 0.94
C GLY A 208 7.76 -0.81 0.14
N CYS A 209 7.48 -2.06 -0.22
CA CYS A 209 8.42 -2.93 -0.92
C CYS A 209 8.42 -2.69 -2.43
N THR A 210 9.51 -2.13 -2.95
CA THR A 210 9.73 -1.92 -4.38
C THR A 210 10.80 -2.84 -4.97
N ASP A 211 11.45 -3.65 -4.13
CA ASP A 211 12.57 -4.51 -4.50
C ASP A 211 12.08 -5.86 -5.07
N VAL A 212 12.31 -6.06 -6.36
CA VAL A 212 11.87 -7.26 -7.10
C VAL A 212 12.48 -8.54 -6.55
N LYS A 213 13.76 -8.49 -6.14
CA LYS A 213 14.45 -9.66 -5.57
C LYS A 213 13.83 -10.04 -4.23
N MET A 214 13.46 -9.05 -3.43
CA MET A 214 12.80 -9.29 -2.15
C MET A 214 11.41 -9.88 -2.35
N ILE A 215 10.62 -9.36 -3.31
CA ILE A 215 9.30 -9.91 -3.67
C ILE A 215 9.45 -11.38 -4.10
N ALA A 216 10.42 -11.69 -4.96
CA ALA A 216 10.67 -13.05 -5.41
C ALA A 216 11.10 -13.99 -4.27
N GLN A 217 11.93 -13.51 -3.34
CA GLN A 217 12.40 -14.29 -2.20
C GLN A 217 11.33 -14.54 -1.13
N ASN A 218 10.29 -13.71 -1.12
CA ASN A 218 9.20 -13.74 -0.14
C ASN A 218 7.83 -13.86 -0.84
N SER A 219 7.76 -14.54 -1.99
CA SER A 219 6.54 -14.68 -2.80
C SER A 219 5.40 -15.39 -2.07
N PHE A 220 5.70 -16.10 -0.99
CA PHE A 220 4.73 -16.72 -0.08
C PHE A 220 4.05 -15.73 0.88
N CYS A 221 4.53 -14.48 0.98
CA CYS A 221 3.84 -13.43 1.71
C CYS A 221 2.52 -13.09 1.03
N THR A 222 1.56 -12.58 1.81
CA THR A 222 0.22 -12.29 1.32
C THR A 222 0.20 -11.07 0.42
N SER A 223 0.92 -10.00 0.81
CA SER A 223 0.92 -8.76 0.05
C SER A 223 2.18 -7.92 0.21
N ALA A 224 2.32 -6.97 -0.70
CA ALA A 224 3.26 -5.86 -0.65
C ALA A 224 2.59 -4.62 -1.21
N ASP A 225 3.16 -3.44 -0.99
CA ASP A 225 2.70 -2.20 -1.62
C ASP A 225 3.83 -1.41 -2.25
N SER A 226 3.48 -0.56 -3.20
CA SER A 226 4.45 0.27 -3.90
C SER A 226 3.83 1.52 -4.51
N THR A 227 4.54 2.65 -4.36
CA THR A 227 4.31 3.89 -5.10
C THR A 227 5.28 4.07 -6.26
N SER A 228 6.16 3.10 -6.55
CA SER A 228 7.25 3.23 -7.54
C SER A 228 6.78 3.49 -8.97
N TRP A 229 5.55 3.10 -9.29
CA TRP A 229 4.93 3.39 -10.59
C TRP A 229 4.76 4.90 -10.86
N LEU A 230 4.76 5.72 -9.81
CA LEU A 230 4.72 7.19 -9.93
C LEU A 230 6.10 7.82 -10.17
N SER A 231 7.19 7.07 -9.97
CA SER A 231 8.55 7.61 -10.06
C SER A 231 8.85 8.18 -11.44
N GLY A 232 8.43 7.49 -12.51
CA GLY A 232 8.64 7.95 -13.89
C GLY A 232 8.01 9.31 -14.14
N VAL A 233 6.75 9.51 -13.72
CA VAL A 233 6.04 10.77 -13.95
C VAL A 233 6.46 11.88 -12.99
N LYS A 234 6.90 11.55 -11.77
CA LYS A 234 7.36 12.52 -10.78
C LYS A 234 8.78 13.01 -11.01
N TYR A 235 9.67 12.09 -11.43
CA TYR A 235 11.12 12.33 -11.48
C TYR A 235 11.73 12.12 -12.87
N GLY A 236 10.92 11.72 -13.86
CA GLY A 236 11.36 11.46 -15.23
C GLY A 236 12.02 10.09 -15.43
N TRP A 237 12.35 9.34 -14.38
CA TRP A 237 13.03 8.05 -14.45
C TRP A 237 12.21 6.93 -13.87
N PHE A 238 12.24 5.78 -14.51
CA PHE A 238 11.64 4.55 -14.02
C PHE A 238 12.62 3.37 -14.17
N ASP A 239 12.33 2.30 -13.43
CA ASP A 239 13.11 1.06 -13.45
C ASP A 239 12.19 -0.08 -13.89
N ASP A 240 12.50 -0.72 -15.03
CA ASP A 240 11.72 -1.83 -15.58
C ASP A 240 12.13 -3.21 -15.00
N GLY A 241 13.07 -3.20 -14.05
CA GLY A 241 13.66 -4.39 -13.44
C GLY A 241 14.98 -4.85 -14.08
N ASN A 242 15.29 -4.39 -15.29
CA ASN A 242 16.53 -4.68 -16.00
C ASN A 242 17.43 -3.44 -16.10
N GLN A 243 16.80 -2.29 -16.38
CA GLN A 243 17.51 -1.03 -16.57
C GLN A 243 16.69 0.17 -16.09
N LYS A 244 17.40 1.27 -15.81
CA LYS A 244 16.76 2.58 -15.64
C LYS A 244 16.56 3.24 -16.98
N ALA A 245 15.36 3.74 -17.24
CA ALA A 245 15.01 4.43 -18.47
C ALA A 245 14.31 5.76 -18.16
N HIS A 246 14.46 6.74 -19.06
CA HIS A 246 13.76 8.00 -18.94
C HIS A 246 12.39 7.92 -19.60
N ILE A 247 11.36 8.54 -19.01
CA ILE A 247 9.97 8.51 -19.49
C ILE A 247 9.81 9.02 -20.93
N ASN A 248 10.70 9.90 -21.39
CA ASN A 248 10.70 10.40 -22.77
C ASN A 248 11.13 9.34 -23.80
N GLN A 249 11.69 8.20 -23.36
CA GLN A 249 12.06 7.07 -24.21
C GLN A 249 10.89 6.13 -24.50
N PHE A 250 9.72 6.36 -23.91
CA PHE A 250 8.53 5.61 -24.25
C PHE A 250 8.16 5.79 -25.71
N ARG A 251 7.81 4.68 -26.38
CA ARG A 251 7.36 4.68 -27.77
C ARG A 251 6.08 5.49 -27.90
N LYS A 252 5.99 6.31 -28.93
CA LYS A 252 4.84 7.20 -29.17
C LYS A 252 3.53 6.44 -29.33
N ASP A 253 3.54 5.32 -30.06
CA ASP A 253 2.35 4.47 -30.24
C ASP A 253 1.80 3.92 -28.94
N LEU A 254 2.66 3.51 -27.98
CA LEU A 254 2.24 3.06 -26.66
C LEU A 254 1.64 4.21 -25.83
N ILE A 255 2.23 5.41 -25.94
CA ILE A 255 1.68 6.60 -25.27
C ILE A 255 0.29 6.92 -25.82
N GLU A 256 0.11 6.92 -27.15
CA GLU A 256 -1.18 7.20 -27.80
C GLU A 256 -2.25 6.17 -27.40
N GLN A 257 -1.91 4.89 -27.39
CA GLN A 257 -2.81 3.84 -26.91
C GLN A 257 -3.25 4.07 -25.47
N ARG A 258 -2.33 4.42 -24.57
CA ARG A 258 -2.67 4.71 -23.17
C ARG A 258 -3.42 6.02 -23.01
N LEU A 259 -3.11 7.02 -23.82
CA LEU A 259 -3.83 8.29 -23.85
C LEU A 259 -5.32 8.08 -24.19
N SER A 260 -5.61 7.28 -25.22
CA SER A 260 -6.97 6.90 -25.58
C SER A 260 -7.69 6.19 -24.44
N ALA A 261 -7.05 5.19 -23.82
CA ALA A 261 -7.64 4.44 -22.72
C ALA A 261 -7.92 5.33 -21.49
N VAL A 262 -6.96 6.18 -21.10
CA VAL A 262 -7.12 7.10 -19.97
C VAL A 262 -8.23 8.11 -20.26
N ARG A 263 -8.29 8.68 -21.47
CA ARG A 263 -9.34 9.60 -21.90
C ARG A 263 -10.73 8.95 -21.81
N THR A 264 -10.89 7.76 -22.37
CA THR A 264 -12.16 7.01 -22.30
C THR A 264 -12.61 6.78 -20.85
N ILE A 265 -11.70 6.46 -19.95
CA ILE A 265 -12.02 6.24 -18.52
C ILE A 265 -12.43 7.56 -17.86
N THR A 266 -11.72 8.66 -18.10
CA THR A 266 -12.02 9.94 -17.45
C THR A 266 -13.30 10.59 -17.99
N GLU A 267 -13.51 10.58 -19.29
CA GLU A 267 -14.70 11.14 -19.93
C GLU A 267 -15.94 10.26 -19.72
N GLY A 268 -15.79 8.93 -19.92
CA GLY A 268 -16.90 7.99 -19.88
C GLY A 268 -17.43 7.68 -18.49
N SER A 269 -16.56 7.53 -17.48
CA SER A 269 -16.98 7.14 -16.13
C SER A 269 -17.24 8.32 -15.19
N ARG A 270 -16.73 9.52 -15.50
CA ARG A 270 -16.74 10.66 -14.58
C ARG A 270 -17.19 11.98 -15.22
N GLY A 271 -17.36 12.05 -16.54
CA GLY A 271 -17.68 13.29 -17.25
C GLY A 271 -16.62 14.39 -17.04
N LEU A 272 -15.38 14.02 -16.76
CA LEU A 272 -14.30 14.97 -16.46
C LEU A 272 -13.58 15.37 -17.75
N GLU A 273 -13.69 16.64 -18.12
CA GLU A 273 -12.85 17.24 -19.14
C GLU A 273 -11.49 17.60 -18.55
N LEU A 274 -10.46 16.84 -18.91
CA LEU A 274 -9.09 17.08 -18.49
C LEU A 274 -8.28 17.68 -19.63
N THR A 275 -7.31 18.54 -19.29
CA THR A 275 -6.39 19.10 -20.28
C THR A 275 -5.55 18.00 -20.94
N ASP A 276 -5.14 18.19 -22.19
CA ASP A 276 -4.24 17.24 -22.89
C ASP A 276 -2.95 16.99 -22.13
N LYS A 277 -2.42 17.99 -21.45
CA LYS A 277 -1.24 17.84 -20.58
C LYS A 277 -1.50 16.86 -19.42
N THR A 278 -2.65 16.96 -18.78
CA THR A 278 -3.06 16.06 -17.70
C THR A 278 -3.29 14.65 -18.20
N LEU A 279 -3.97 14.51 -19.34
CA LEU A 279 -4.19 13.21 -19.98
C LEU A 279 -2.88 12.53 -20.39
N LEU A 280 -1.94 13.29 -20.97
CA LEU A 280 -0.61 12.78 -21.32
C LEU A 280 0.17 12.33 -20.05
N TYR A 281 0.05 13.07 -18.95
CA TYR A 281 0.63 12.68 -17.68
C TYR A 281 0.03 11.35 -17.19
N GLY A 282 -1.28 11.18 -17.27
CA GLY A 282 -1.99 9.94 -16.95
C GLY A 282 -1.58 8.76 -17.85
N ALA A 283 -1.44 9.00 -19.15
CA ALA A 283 -0.97 7.98 -20.09
C ALA A 283 0.43 7.47 -19.74
N ARG A 284 1.34 8.36 -19.43
CA ARG A 284 2.70 8.02 -18.98
C ARG A 284 2.69 7.28 -17.63
N ALA A 285 1.86 7.70 -16.68
CA ALA A 285 1.66 7.00 -15.42
C ALA A 285 1.11 5.58 -15.63
N SER A 286 0.18 5.40 -16.56
CA SER A 286 -0.36 4.08 -16.94
C SER A 286 0.70 3.16 -17.53
N LEU A 287 1.60 3.66 -18.37
CA LEU A 287 2.73 2.87 -18.88
C LEU A 287 3.66 2.44 -17.75
N CYS A 288 4.04 3.35 -16.85
CA CYS A 288 4.84 3.03 -15.68
C CYS A 288 4.16 1.96 -14.81
N ALA A 289 2.84 2.09 -14.58
CA ALA A 289 2.08 1.10 -13.83
C ALA A 289 2.03 -0.28 -14.51
N THR A 290 1.90 -0.31 -15.83
CA THR A 290 1.93 -1.54 -16.63
C THR A 290 3.29 -2.25 -16.49
N ILE A 291 4.40 -1.50 -16.61
CA ILE A 291 5.76 -2.03 -16.46
C ILE A 291 5.97 -2.57 -15.03
N CYS A 292 5.55 -1.80 -14.02
CA CYS A 292 5.61 -2.25 -12.62
C CYS A 292 4.78 -3.52 -12.40
N LYS A 293 3.56 -3.58 -12.95
CA LYS A 293 2.70 -4.77 -12.86
C LYS A 293 3.44 -5.99 -13.41
N GLN A 294 3.95 -5.93 -14.65
CA GLN A 294 4.68 -7.04 -15.27
C GLN A 294 5.91 -7.46 -14.49
N LYS A 295 6.67 -6.49 -13.98
CA LYS A 295 7.84 -6.69 -13.14
C LYS A 295 7.49 -7.47 -11.86
N TYR A 296 6.43 -7.08 -11.18
CA TYR A 296 6.02 -7.71 -9.93
C TYR A 296 5.35 -9.07 -10.15
N THR A 297 4.56 -9.23 -11.21
CA THR A 297 3.97 -10.53 -11.59
C THR A 297 5.06 -11.56 -11.84
N ARG A 298 6.11 -11.20 -12.62
CA ARG A 298 7.26 -12.09 -12.84
C ARG A 298 7.99 -12.45 -11.55
N ALA A 299 8.20 -11.47 -10.67
CA ALA A 299 8.87 -11.68 -9.39
C ALA A 299 8.08 -12.60 -8.44
N ALA A 300 6.77 -12.47 -8.45
CA ALA A 300 5.87 -13.33 -7.66
C ALA A 300 5.79 -14.78 -8.16
N GLY A 301 6.35 -15.06 -9.36
CA GLY A 301 6.28 -16.39 -9.98
C GLY A 301 4.92 -16.73 -10.57
N SER A 302 4.01 -15.75 -10.68
CA SER A 302 2.71 -15.94 -11.33
C SER A 302 2.90 -15.99 -12.84
N GLN A 303 2.44 -17.05 -13.49
CA GLN A 303 2.23 -17.04 -14.94
C GLN A 303 0.94 -16.25 -15.22
N GLU A 304 0.97 -15.31 -16.14
CA GLU A 304 -0.23 -14.62 -16.63
C GLU A 304 -1.14 -15.55 -17.43
#